data_bca4edb60e8b63a4ada371eb27cb6406
#
_entry.id   bca4edb60e8b63a4ada371eb27cb6406
#
_cell.length_a   1.000
_cell.length_b   1.000
_cell.length_c   1.000
_cell.angle_alpha   90.00
_cell.angle_beta   90.00
_cell.angle_gamma   90.00
#
_symmetry.space_group_name_H-M   'P 1'
#
loop_
_entity.id
_entity.type
_entity.pdbx_description
1 polymer ?
#
loop_
_entity_poly.entity_id
_entity_poly.type
_entity_poly.pdbx_seq_one_letter_code
_entity_poly.pdbx_strand_id
1 'polypeptide(L)'
;MKFDSILSTIGQTPHVRVSRLFPDHDVWIKSERANPGGSIKDRIGLAMIEDAERSGALLPGGTIVEPTSGNTGIGLAMVAAVKGYKLILVMPESMSVERRRLMLAYGASFDLTPREKGMKGAIERALEIVASTPGAWMPQQFENPANIDVHVRTTGPEILADFADKPIDAIITGVGTGGHITGVAQFLKPHWPNLKVYAVEPTLSPVISGGAPSPQPSAKEGPNLGAVTTVLVGNVPVMAGLWTTQLADEVAKSGG
;
A
#
# COMPACT_ATOMS: atom_id res chain seq x y z
N MET A 1 22.84 9.00 10.60
CA MET A 1 21.49 9.11 11.16
C MET A 1 21.30 7.99 12.17
N LYS A 2 20.72 8.23 13.35
CA LYS A 2 20.44 7.21 14.40
C LYS A 2 18.96 7.26 14.72
N PHE A 3 18.34 6.10 14.87
CA PHE A 3 16.92 5.95 15.22
C PHE A 3 16.78 5.01 16.41
N ASP A 4 15.88 5.32 17.33
CA ASP A 4 15.61 4.49 18.52
C ASP A 4 14.70 3.30 18.21
N SER A 5 14.00 3.35 17.08
CA SER A 5 13.10 2.27 16.63
C SER A 5 13.10 2.16 15.11
N ILE A 6 12.96 0.94 14.61
CA ILE A 6 12.74 0.69 13.18
C ILE A 6 11.47 1.39 12.66
N LEU A 7 10.48 1.61 13.51
CA LEU A 7 9.24 2.30 13.12
C LEU A 7 9.50 3.77 12.76
N SER A 8 10.52 4.40 13.35
CA SER A 8 10.93 5.77 13.02
C SER A 8 11.59 5.91 11.65
N THR A 9 11.89 4.79 10.99
CA THR A 9 12.43 4.78 9.61
C THR A 9 11.35 4.63 8.54
N ILE A 10 10.09 4.51 8.94
CA ILE A 10 8.96 4.44 8.01
C ILE A 10 8.73 5.82 7.40
N GLY A 11 8.60 5.88 6.09
CA GLY A 11 8.45 7.13 5.36
C GLY A 11 9.78 7.72 4.89
N GLN A 12 9.76 8.98 4.46
CA GLN A 12 10.89 9.70 3.85
C GLN A 12 11.59 8.87 2.76
N THR A 13 10.79 8.17 1.98
CA THR A 13 11.25 7.29 0.93
C THR A 13 11.78 8.09 -0.25
N PRO A 14 12.88 7.63 -0.90
CA PRO A 14 13.52 8.41 -1.95
C PRO A 14 12.67 8.52 -3.22
N HIS A 15 12.85 9.66 -3.92
CA HIS A 15 12.43 9.83 -5.30
C HIS A 15 13.61 9.49 -6.23
N VAL A 16 13.38 8.59 -7.19
CA VAL A 16 14.40 8.11 -8.11
C VAL A 16 14.00 8.47 -9.54
N ARG A 17 14.86 9.23 -10.24
CA ARG A 17 14.62 9.60 -11.65
C ARG A 17 14.80 8.39 -12.57
N VAL A 18 13.87 8.23 -13.52
CA VAL A 18 13.88 7.11 -14.48
C VAL A 18 14.43 7.58 -15.82
N SER A 19 15.63 8.19 -15.81
CA SER A 19 16.25 8.87 -16.94
C SER A 19 16.60 7.95 -18.11
N ARG A 20 16.90 6.67 -17.86
CA ARG A 20 17.25 5.72 -18.92
C ARG A 20 16.03 5.34 -19.77
N LEU A 21 14.86 5.20 -19.16
CA LEU A 21 13.61 4.85 -19.85
C LEU A 21 12.95 6.09 -20.47
N PHE A 22 13.14 7.25 -19.85
CA PHE A 22 12.54 8.51 -20.26
C PHE A 22 13.60 9.61 -20.31
N PRO A 23 14.54 9.59 -21.30
CA PRO A 23 15.66 10.52 -21.33
C PRO A 23 15.21 11.96 -21.51
N ASP A 24 14.17 12.20 -22.31
CA ASP A 24 13.66 13.53 -22.68
C ASP A 24 12.53 14.02 -21.75
N HIS A 25 12.17 13.24 -20.72
CA HIS A 25 11.10 13.56 -19.81
C HIS A 25 11.52 13.51 -18.34
N ASP A 26 10.83 14.27 -17.52
CA ASP A 26 11.09 14.33 -16.09
C ASP A 26 10.16 13.34 -15.35
N VAL A 27 10.59 12.08 -15.33
CA VAL A 27 9.83 10.98 -14.72
C VAL A 27 10.55 10.46 -13.47
N TRP A 28 9.82 10.41 -12.36
CA TRP A 28 10.34 9.98 -11.07
C TRP A 28 9.48 8.88 -10.45
N ILE A 29 10.10 8.00 -9.70
CA ILE A 29 9.44 6.98 -8.90
C ILE A 29 9.67 7.30 -7.44
N LYS A 30 8.59 7.41 -6.65
CA LYS A 30 8.69 7.39 -5.19
C LYS A 30 8.83 5.94 -4.74
N SER A 31 10.02 5.58 -4.25
CA SER A 31 10.38 4.18 -3.98
C SER A 31 9.92 3.76 -2.57
N GLU A 32 8.65 3.42 -2.41
CA GLU A 32 8.08 2.92 -1.15
C GLU A 32 8.66 1.56 -0.70
N ARG A 33 9.43 0.91 -1.57
CA ARG A 33 10.23 -0.27 -1.21
C ARG A 33 11.31 0.05 -0.16
N ALA A 34 11.69 1.31 -0.02
CA ALA A 34 12.67 1.75 0.97
C ALA A 34 12.13 1.76 2.41
N ASN A 35 10.82 1.59 2.62
CA ASN A 35 10.29 1.35 3.96
C ASN A 35 10.84 0.03 4.54
N PRO A 36 11.00 -0.09 5.86
CA PRO A 36 11.64 -1.24 6.51
C PRO A 36 10.96 -2.59 6.27
N GLY A 37 9.64 -2.64 6.14
CA GLY A 37 8.88 -3.83 5.72
C GLY A 37 8.76 -3.99 4.20
N GLY A 38 9.38 -3.09 3.42
CA GLY A 38 9.53 -3.18 1.98
C GLY A 38 8.34 -2.68 1.17
N SER A 39 7.41 -1.92 1.74
CA SER A 39 6.28 -1.40 1.00
C SER A 39 5.62 -0.17 1.65
N ILE A 40 4.75 0.48 0.89
CA ILE A 40 3.88 1.58 1.36
C ILE A 40 2.98 1.17 2.53
N LYS A 41 2.73 -0.13 2.70
CA LYS A 41 1.83 -0.65 3.75
C LYS A 41 2.41 -0.52 5.15
N ASP A 42 3.69 -0.29 5.29
CA ASP A 42 4.33 0.02 6.57
C ASP A 42 3.74 1.30 7.17
N ARG A 43 3.49 2.32 6.31
CA ARG A 43 2.86 3.57 6.72
C ARG A 43 1.48 3.37 7.32
N ILE A 44 0.62 2.63 6.62
CA ILE A 44 -0.75 2.40 7.10
C ILE A 44 -0.77 1.43 8.29
N GLY A 45 0.13 0.44 8.32
CA GLY A 45 0.27 -0.49 9.45
C GLY A 45 0.58 0.25 10.75
N LEU A 46 1.52 1.19 10.72
CA LEU A 46 1.84 2.05 11.85
C LEU A 46 0.68 2.98 12.20
N ALA A 47 0.15 3.70 11.20
CA ALA A 47 -0.85 4.74 11.44
C ALA A 47 -2.17 4.18 12.01
N MET A 48 -2.65 3.04 11.51
CA MET A 48 -3.88 2.43 12.01
C MET A 48 -3.72 1.94 13.45
N ILE A 49 -2.58 1.34 13.80
CA ILE A 49 -2.30 0.91 15.17
C ILE A 49 -2.20 2.11 16.11
N GLU A 50 -1.47 3.16 15.75
CA GLU A 50 -1.35 4.37 16.57
C GLU A 50 -2.68 5.13 16.73
N ASP A 51 -3.53 5.11 15.72
CA ASP A 51 -4.87 5.67 15.82
C ASP A 51 -5.75 4.88 16.80
N ALA A 52 -5.68 3.55 16.74
CA ALA A 52 -6.40 2.67 17.66
C ALA A 52 -5.90 2.80 19.10
N GLU A 53 -4.59 2.97 19.32
CA GLU A 53 -4.01 3.28 20.63
C GLU A 53 -4.54 4.59 21.19
N ARG A 54 -4.53 5.65 20.36
CA ARG A 54 -4.97 6.99 20.76
C ARG A 54 -6.46 7.06 21.06
N SER A 55 -7.28 6.32 20.32
CA SER A 55 -8.72 6.24 20.53
C SER A 55 -9.12 5.27 21.68
N GLY A 56 -8.19 4.46 22.16
CA GLY A 56 -8.48 3.41 23.15
C GLY A 56 -9.14 2.16 22.56
N ALA A 57 -9.24 2.06 21.24
CA ALA A 57 -9.78 0.86 20.56
C ALA A 57 -8.83 -0.34 20.65
N LEU A 58 -7.53 -0.09 20.78
CA LEU A 58 -6.50 -1.11 21.00
C LEU A 58 -5.76 -0.80 22.30
N LEU A 59 -5.88 -1.69 23.30
CA LEU A 59 -5.20 -1.55 24.58
C LEU A 59 -3.81 -2.21 24.53
N PRO A 60 -2.86 -1.77 25.38
CA PRO A 60 -1.52 -2.36 25.46
C PRO A 60 -1.56 -3.88 25.62
N GLY A 61 -0.78 -4.61 24.82
CA GLY A 61 -0.76 -6.06 24.78
C GLY A 61 -2.01 -6.73 24.18
N GLY A 62 -2.91 -5.95 23.60
CA GLY A 62 -4.13 -6.42 22.95
C GLY A 62 -3.84 -7.30 21.72
N THR A 63 -4.92 -7.82 21.15
CA THR A 63 -4.86 -8.70 19.97
C THR A 63 -5.37 -7.97 18.74
N ILE A 64 -4.55 -7.94 17.70
CA ILE A 64 -4.89 -7.40 16.38
C ILE A 64 -5.30 -8.57 15.48
N VAL A 65 -6.40 -8.45 14.76
CA VAL A 65 -6.87 -9.45 13.79
C VAL A 65 -7.11 -8.77 12.46
N GLU A 66 -6.47 -9.24 11.38
CA GLU A 66 -6.68 -8.64 10.04
C GLU A 66 -6.77 -9.72 8.95
N PRO A 67 -7.82 -9.67 8.09
CA PRO A 67 -7.93 -10.56 6.95
C PRO A 67 -7.05 -10.04 5.81
N THR A 68 -5.79 -10.49 5.75
CA THR A 68 -4.84 -10.08 4.72
C THR A 68 -3.73 -11.09 4.50
N SER A 69 -3.30 -11.24 3.26
CA SER A 69 -2.18 -12.10 2.86
C SER A 69 -1.01 -11.33 2.24
N GLY A 70 -1.14 -10.01 2.18
CA GLY A 70 -0.21 -9.14 1.43
C GLY A 70 0.69 -8.29 2.33
N ASN A 71 1.16 -7.20 1.72
CA ASN A 71 2.09 -6.27 2.37
C ASN A 71 1.51 -5.60 3.63
N THR A 72 0.18 -5.46 3.72
CA THR A 72 -0.47 -4.96 4.95
C THR A 72 -0.18 -5.89 6.13
N GLY A 73 -0.25 -7.21 5.93
CA GLY A 73 0.10 -8.18 6.97
C GLY A 73 1.55 -8.09 7.40
N ILE A 74 2.47 -7.82 6.47
CA ILE A 74 3.91 -7.62 6.78
C ILE A 74 4.09 -6.35 7.63
N GLY A 75 3.51 -5.23 7.20
CA GLY A 75 3.58 -3.96 7.93
C GLY A 75 2.99 -4.08 9.35
N LEU A 76 1.80 -4.67 9.47
CA LEU A 76 1.16 -4.91 10.77
C LEU A 76 2.01 -5.83 11.66
N ALA A 77 2.61 -6.90 11.09
CA ALA A 77 3.44 -7.83 11.86
C ALA A 77 4.69 -7.16 12.41
N MET A 78 5.38 -6.34 11.62
CA MET A 78 6.52 -5.56 12.06
C MET A 78 6.14 -4.58 13.18
N VAL A 79 5.06 -3.82 13.01
CA VAL A 79 4.61 -2.84 14.01
C VAL A 79 4.17 -3.54 15.29
N ALA A 80 3.39 -4.62 15.18
CA ALA A 80 2.92 -5.40 16.32
C ALA A 80 4.09 -5.99 17.12
N ALA A 81 5.11 -6.53 16.44
CA ALA A 81 6.32 -7.03 17.09
C ALA A 81 7.04 -5.95 17.92
N VAL A 82 7.21 -4.75 17.37
CA VAL A 82 7.89 -3.64 18.08
C VAL A 82 7.06 -3.10 19.22
N LYS A 83 5.73 -3.01 19.07
CA LYS A 83 4.83 -2.43 20.07
C LYS A 83 4.31 -3.45 21.10
N GLY A 84 4.63 -4.75 20.95
CA GLY A 84 4.23 -5.81 21.89
C GLY A 84 2.80 -6.27 21.75
N TYR A 85 2.19 -6.17 20.57
CA TYR A 85 0.85 -6.68 20.29
C TYR A 85 0.85 -8.12 19.80
N LYS A 86 -0.21 -8.85 20.10
CA LYS A 86 -0.50 -10.13 19.45
C LYS A 86 -1.12 -9.85 18.09
N LEU A 87 -0.70 -10.57 17.05
CA LEU A 87 -1.27 -10.44 15.72
C LEU A 87 -1.73 -11.79 15.17
N ILE A 88 -2.98 -11.84 14.76
CA ILE A 88 -3.60 -12.97 14.06
C ILE A 88 -3.94 -12.51 12.65
N LEU A 89 -3.28 -13.12 11.66
CA LEU A 89 -3.56 -12.87 10.25
C LEU A 89 -4.45 -13.97 9.69
N VAL A 90 -5.59 -13.58 9.14
CA VAL A 90 -6.56 -14.53 8.58
C VAL A 90 -6.43 -14.52 7.05
N MET A 91 -6.21 -15.69 6.45
CA MET A 91 -6.03 -15.79 5.01
C MET A 91 -6.35 -17.19 4.48
N PRO A 92 -6.69 -17.30 3.17
CA PRO A 92 -6.80 -18.61 2.53
C PRO A 92 -5.48 -19.39 2.58
N GLU A 93 -5.56 -20.71 2.80
CA GLU A 93 -4.39 -21.59 2.87
C GLU A 93 -3.54 -21.61 1.59
N SER A 94 -4.13 -21.21 0.44
CA SER A 94 -3.45 -21.10 -0.85
C SER A 94 -2.44 -19.94 -0.97
N MET A 95 -2.36 -19.08 0.04
CA MET A 95 -1.47 -17.92 -0.01
C MET A 95 0.00 -18.28 0.18
N SER A 96 0.91 -17.44 -0.36
CA SER A 96 2.36 -17.64 -0.42
C SER A 96 2.97 -18.04 0.93
N VAL A 97 3.70 -19.16 0.92
CA VAL A 97 4.42 -19.69 2.09
C VAL A 97 5.56 -18.76 2.50
N GLU A 98 6.23 -18.12 1.54
CA GLU A 98 7.35 -17.21 1.77
C GLU A 98 6.89 -15.98 2.56
N ARG A 99 5.74 -15.40 2.21
CA ARG A 99 5.16 -14.27 2.95
C ARG A 99 4.75 -14.69 4.37
N ARG A 100 4.16 -15.89 4.52
CA ARG A 100 3.83 -16.42 5.84
C ARG A 100 5.07 -16.59 6.71
N ARG A 101 6.17 -17.11 6.16
CA ARG A 101 7.45 -17.24 6.90
C ARG A 101 7.97 -15.90 7.41
N LEU A 102 7.90 -14.86 6.58
CA LEU A 102 8.30 -13.52 7.00
C LEU A 102 7.44 -12.97 8.14
N MET A 103 6.12 -13.10 8.03
CA MET A 103 5.19 -12.65 9.08
C MET A 103 5.36 -13.47 10.37
N LEU A 104 5.61 -14.80 10.26
CA LEU A 104 5.96 -15.65 11.42
C LEU A 104 7.26 -15.18 12.10
N ALA A 105 8.26 -14.76 11.34
CA ALA A 105 9.50 -14.25 11.90
C ALA A 105 9.30 -12.98 12.73
N TYR A 106 8.26 -12.20 12.42
CA TYR A 106 7.80 -11.06 13.24
C TYR A 106 6.87 -11.48 14.41
N GLY A 107 6.58 -12.77 14.58
CA GLY A 107 5.77 -13.25 15.69
C GLY A 107 4.25 -13.26 15.43
N ALA A 108 3.80 -13.05 14.19
CA ALA A 108 2.40 -13.18 13.84
C ALA A 108 1.94 -14.66 13.88
N SER A 109 0.69 -14.89 14.27
CA SER A 109 0.01 -16.16 14.12
C SER A 109 -0.96 -16.15 12.94
N PHE A 110 -1.37 -17.33 12.47
CA PHE A 110 -2.29 -17.45 11.34
C PHE A 110 -3.53 -18.26 11.71
N ASP A 111 -4.68 -17.81 11.21
CA ASP A 111 -5.89 -18.62 11.06
C ASP A 111 -6.10 -18.82 9.54
N LEU A 112 -5.92 -20.05 9.07
CA LEU A 112 -6.00 -20.39 7.66
C LEU A 112 -7.39 -20.87 7.31
N THR A 113 -8.02 -20.23 6.33
CA THR A 113 -9.35 -20.60 5.84
C THR A 113 -9.27 -21.46 4.57
N PRO A 114 -10.30 -22.27 4.29
CA PRO A 114 -10.37 -23.06 3.08
C PRO A 114 -10.20 -22.20 1.82
N ARG A 115 -9.40 -22.72 0.87
CA ARG A 115 -9.08 -22.07 -0.39
C ARG A 115 -10.31 -21.61 -1.18
N GLU A 116 -11.36 -22.44 -1.17
CA GLU A 116 -12.60 -22.24 -1.93
C GLU A 116 -13.39 -21.03 -1.45
N LYS A 117 -13.23 -20.65 -0.18
CA LYS A 117 -13.90 -19.48 0.40
C LYS A 117 -13.21 -18.15 0.03
N GLY A 118 -11.98 -18.21 -0.47
CA GLY A 118 -11.20 -17.03 -0.87
C GLY A 118 -11.09 -15.97 0.25
N MET A 119 -10.89 -14.71 -0.14
CA MET A 119 -10.78 -13.62 0.84
C MET A 119 -12.09 -13.34 1.57
N LYS A 120 -13.25 -13.63 0.97
CA LYS A 120 -14.54 -13.47 1.65
C LYS A 120 -14.62 -14.34 2.91
N GLY A 121 -14.22 -15.62 2.80
CA GLY A 121 -14.16 -16.52 3.96
C GLY A 121 -13.14 -16.09 5.01
N ALA A 122 -12.03 -15.47 4.59
CA ALA A 122 -11.05 -14.92 5.54
C ALA A 122 -11.63 -13.72 6.32
N ILE A 123 -12.39 -12.84 5.65
CA ILE A 123 -13.08 -11.71 6.30
C ILE A 123 -14.11 -12.20 7.31
N GLU A 124 -14.98 -13.14 6.91
CA GLU A 124 -15.97 -13.74 7.81
C GLU A 124 -15.31 -14.35 9.05
N ARG A 125 -14.23 -15.10 8.85
CA ARG A 125 -13.49 -15.74 9.95
C ARG A 125 -12.80 -14.71 10.86
N ALA A 126 -12.25 -13.64 10.32
CA ALA A 126 -11.64 -12.56 11.11
C ALA A 126 -12.69 -11.89 12.03
N LEU A 127 -13.89 -11.65 11.52
CA LEU A 127 -15.00 -11.11 12.32
C LEU A 127 -15.41 -12.05 13.45
N GLU A 128 -15.47 -13.37 13.20
CA GLU A 128 -15.75 -14.37 14.24
C GLU A 128 -14.68 -14.34 15.35
N ILE A 129 -13.39 -14.24 14.97
CA ILE A 129 -12.29 -14.17 15.94
C ILE A 129 -12.40 -12.92 16.80
N VAL A 130 -12.64 -11.76 16.17
CA VAL A 130 -12.82 -10.50 16.91
C VAL A 130 -13.99 -10.59 17.88
N ALA A 131 -15.13 -11.12 17.44
CA ALA A 131 -16.32 -11.26 18.28
C ALA A 131 -16.12 -12.21 19.47
N SER A 132 -15.26 -13.23 19.32
CA SER A 132 -14.99 -14.25 20.35
C SER A 132 -13.76 -13.95 21.22
N THR A 133 -12.97 -12.93 20.89
CA THR A 133 -11.73 -12.58 21.60
C THR A 133 -11.88 -11.25 22.31
N PRO A 134 -12.01 -11.21 23.64
CA PRO A 134 -12.15 -9.96 24.37
C PRO A 134 -10.98 -9.00 24.11
N GLY A 135 -11.29 -7.76 23.77
CA GLY A 135 -10.29 -6.72 23.48
C GLY A 135 -9.54 -6.90 22.16
N ALA A 136 -9.98 -7.80 21.28
CA ALA A 136 -9.45 -7.89 19.93
C ALA A 136 -9.94 -6.71 19.09
N TRP A 137 -9.04 -6.20 18.24
CA TRP A 137 -9.30 -5.09 17.34
C TRP A 137 -8.91 -5.47 15.91
N MET A 138 -9.69 -4.98 14.93
CA MET A 138 -9.45 -5.20 13.51
C MET A 138 -9.16 -3.87 12.81
N PRO A 139 -7.99 -3.72 12.16
CA PRO A 139 -7.58 -2.51 11.44
C PRO A 139 -8.54 -2.09 10.32
N GLN A 140 -9.10 -3.03 9.57
CA GLN A 140 -10.03 -2.79 8.45
C GLN A 140 -9.46 -1.81 7.42
N GLN A 141 -8.34 -2.15 6.80
CA GLN A 141 -7.58 -1.26 5.92
C GLN A 141 -8.39 -0.56 4.81
N PHE A 142 -9.53 -1.12 4.39
CA PHE A 142 -10.39 -0.54 3.35
C PHE A 142 -11.33 0.54 3.88
N GLU A 143 -11.60 0.57 5.18
CA GLU A 143 -12.59 1.46 5.82
C GLU A 143 -11.95 2.45 6.80
N ASN A 144 -10.74 2.14 7.27
CA ASN A 144 -10.07 2.91 8.30
C ASN A 144 -9.54 4.26 7.76
N PRO A 145 -10.02 5.39 8.28
CA PRO A 145 -9.60 6.72 7.83
C PRO A 145 -8.11 6.99 8.05
N ALA A 146 -7.46 6.35 9.03
CA ALA A 146 -6.03 6.49 9.28
C ALA A 146 -5.18 6.06 8.05
N ASN A 147 -5.73 5.21 7.17
CA ASN A 147 -5.10 4.85 5.90
C ASN A 147 -4.99 6.06 4.94
N ILE A 148 -5.98 6.93 4.89
CA ILE A 148 -5.94 8.16 4.09
C ILE A 148 -5.07 9.20 4.80
N ASP A 149 -5.30 9.40 6.08
CA ASP A 149 -4.67 10.45 6.88
C ASP A 149 -3.15 10.34 6.94
N VAL A 150 -2.60 9.13 6.98
CA VAL A 150 -1.14 8.96 6.97
C VAL A 150 -0.52 9.48 5.68
N HIS A 151 -1.19 9.34 4.54
CA HIS A 151 -0.69 9.85 3.27
C HIS A 151 -0.85 11.37 3.13
N VAL A 152 -1.88 11.94 3.76
CA VAL A 152 -2.02 13.40 3.91
C VAL A 152 -0.89 13.97 4.77
N ARG A 153 -0.56 13.29 5.88
CA ARG A 153 0.44 13.78 6.85
C ARG A 153 1.89 13.47 6.48
N THR A 154 2.15 12.48 5.64
CA THR A 154 3.52 12.02 5.34
C THR A 154 3.84 12.00 3.86
N THR A 155 3.21 11.15 3.08
CA THR A 155 3.55 10.93 1.67
C THR A 155 3.36 12.18 0.80
N GLY A 156 2.26 12.90 0.98
CA GLY A 156 2.00 14.16 0.28
C GLY A 156 3.04 15.24 0.61
N PRO A 157 3.31 15.54 1.89
CA PRO A 157 4.38 16.47 2.29
C PRO A 157 5.77 16.09 1.78
N GLU A 158 6.14 14.80 1.78
CA GLU A 158 7.41 14.34 1.22
C GLU A 158 7.53 14.66 -0.28
N ILE A 159 6.46 14.43 -1.04
CA ILE A 159 6.43 14.76 -2.47
C ILE A 159 6.51 16.29 -2.66
N LEU A 160 5.74 17.06 -1.90
CA LEU A 160 5.77 18.52 -2.00
C LEU A 160 7.16 19.08 -1.69
N ALA A 161 7.83 18.56 -0.67
CA ALA A 161 9.15 19.04 -0.26
C ALA A 161 10.23 18.80 -1.35
N ASP A 162 10.20 17.63 -1.99
CA ASP A 162 11.21 17.27 -2.99
C ASP A 162 10.97 17.93 -4.36
N PHE A 163 9.77 18.44 -4.62
CA PHE A 163 9.38 19.07 -5.89
C PHE A 163 8.83 20.51 -5.73
N ALA A 164 9.18 21.18 -4.62
CA ALA A 164 8.67 22.51 -4.30
C ALA A 164 9.05 23.58 -5.34
N ASP A 165 10.26 23.50 -5.87
CA ASP A 165 10.84 24.40 -6.88
C ASP A 165 10.45 24.04 -8.31
N LYS A 166 10.00 22.80 -8.54
CA LYS A 166 9.53 22.33 -9.85
C LYS A 166 8.31 21.42 -9.68
N PRO A 167 7.10 22.01 -9.62
CA PRO A 167 5.87 21.25 -9.48
C PRO A 167 5.73 20.15 -10.54
N ILE A 168 5.17 19.02 -10.13
CA ILE A 168 4.88 17.91 -11.03
C ILE A 168 3.52 18.10 -11.71
N ASP A 169 3.40 17.61 -12.95
CA ASP A 169 2.17 17.72 -13.75
C ASP A 169 1.19 16.57 -13.46
N ALA A 170 1.72 15.39 -13.12
CA ALA A 170 0.90 14.22 -12.91
C ALA A 170 1.45 13.25 -11.87
N ILE A 171 0.53 12.59 -11.16
CA ILE A 171 0.79 11.42 -10.33
C ILE A 171 0.06 10.23 -10.92
N ILE A 172 0.77 9.11 -11.06
CA ILE A 172 0.23 7.85 -11.57
C ILE A 172 0.50 6.79 -10.51
N THR A 173 -0.54 6.13 -10.02
CA THR A 173 -0.38 5.13 -8.97
C THR A 173 -1.37 3.98 -9.08
N GLY A 174 -0.93 2.77 -8.72
CA GLY A 174 -1.82 1.62 -8.58
C GLY A 174 -2.77 1.78 -7.39
N VAL A 175 -4.03 1.38 -7.57
CA VAL A 175 -5.05 1.48 -6.55
C VAL A 175 -5.34 0.11 -5.93
N GLY A 176 -5.11 0.00 -4.61
CA GLY A 176 -5.56 -1.11 -3.80
C GLY A 176 -6.74 -0.67 -2.93
N THR A 177 -6.44 -0.14 -1.73
CA THR A 177 -7.46 0.39 -0.81
C THR A 177 -7.98 1.79 -1.18
N GLY A 178 -7.31 2.48 -2.09
CA GLY A 178 -7.61 3.89 -2.41
C GLY A 178 -6.97 4.91 -1.46
N GLY A 179 -6.55 4.52 -0.26
CA GLY A 179 -6.05 5.46 0.76
C GLY A 179 -4.87 6.31 0.29
N HIS A 180 -3.91 5.70 -0.40
CA HIS A 180 -2.74 6.42 -0.90
C HIS A 180 -3.09 7.51 -1.92
N ILE A 181 -3.79 7.14 -3.00
CA ILE A 181 -4.12 8.10 -4.06
C ILE A 181 -5.01 9.23 -3.52
N THR A 182 -5.95 8.90 -2.64
CA THR A 182 -6.85 9.86 -2.00
C THR A 182 -6.07 10.82 -1.11
N GLY A 183 -5.27 10.31 -0.17
CA GLY A 183 -4.54 11.15 0.77
C GLY A 183 -3.50 12.06 0.09
N VAL A 184 -2.75 11.51 -0.88
CA VAL A 184 -1.79 12.31 -1.65
C VAL A 184 -2.49 13.39 -2.48
N ALA A 185 -3.62 13.06 -3.14
CA ALA A 185 -4.38 14.03 -3.92
C ALA A 185 -5.01 15.12 -3.03
N GLN A 186 -5.56 14.76 -1.88
CA GLN A 186 -6.11 15.71 -0.91
C GLN A 186 -5.06 16.72 -0.45
N PHE A 187 -3.83 16.25 -0.21
CA PHE A 187 -2.75 17.12 0.22
C PHE A 187 -2.19 17.98 -0.91
N LEU A 188 -1.91 17.40 -2.09
CA LEU A 188 -1.17 18.09 -3.16
C LEU A 188 -2.02 19.00 -4.03
N LYS A 189 -3.29 18.69 -4.29
CA LYS A 189 -4.14 19.53 -5.17
C LYS A 189 -4.34 20.96 -4.69
N PRO A 190 -4.45 21.28 -3.39
CA PRO A 190 -4.45 22.66 -2.93
C PRO A 190 -3.15 23.42 -3.23
N HIS A 191 -2.00 22.74 -3.25
CA HIS A 191 -0.69 23.33 -3.54
C HIS A 191 -0.45 23.40 -5.07
N TRP A 192 -0.91 22.41 -5.82
CA TRP A 192 -0.77 22.30 -7.28
C TRP A 192 -2.14 22.08 -7.94
N PRO A 193 -2.96 23.15 -8.15
CA PRO A 193 -4.34 23.02 -8.65
C PRO A 193 -4.47 22.31 -10.00
N ASN A 194 -3.43 22.37 -10.85
CA ASN A 194 -3.41 21.72 -12.16
C ASN A 194 -2.91 20.27 -12.12
N LEU A 195 -2.53 19.75 -10.95
CA LEU A 195 -2.03 18.39 -10.79
C LEU A 195 -3.06 17.38 -11.29
N LYS A 196 -2.65 16.54 -12.22
CA LYS A 196 -3.42 15.39 -12.71
C LYS A 196 -3.11 14.17 -11.85
N VAL A 197 -4.14 13.40 -11.49
CA VAL A 197 -4.00 12.19 -10.68
C VAL A 197 -4.61 11.02 -11.44
N TYR A 198 -3.80 10.01 -11.74
CA TYR A 198 -4.20 8.84 -12.51
C TYR A 198 -4.17 7.60 -11.62
N ALA A 199 -5.32 6.92 -11.57
CA ALA A 199 -5.48 5.62 -10.93
C ALA A 199 -5.19 4.50 -11.94
N VAL A 200 -4.36 3.55 -11.55
CA VAL A 200 -4.06 2.34 -12.34
C VAL A 200 -4.70 1.15 -11.66
N GLU A 201 -5.49 0.38 -12.41
CA GLU A 201 -6.10 -0.86 -11.96
C GLU A 201 -5.79 -2.01 -12.94
N PRO A 202 -5.86 -3.28 -12.49
CA PRO A 202 -5.59 -4.41 -13.37
C PRO A 202 -6.64 -4.54 -14.48
N THR A 203 -6.23 -4.71 -15.72
CA THR A 203 -7.13 -4.88 -16.88
C THR A 203 -8.10 -6.04 -16.70
N LEU A 204 -7.65 -7.13 -16.04
CA LEU A 204 -8.47 -8.31 -15.78
C LEU A 204 -9.42 -8.15 -14.58
N SER A 205 -9.28 -7.08 -13.79
CA SER A 205 -10.13 -6.77 -12.64
C SER A 205 -10.35 -5.27 -12.53
N PRO A 206 -11.00 -4.63 -13.53
CA PRO A 206 -11.16 -3.18 -13.61
C PRO A 206 -12.37 -2.71 -12.79
N VAL A 207 -12.35 -2.95 -11.48
CA VAL A 207 -13.47 -2.70 -10.58
C VAL A 207 -13.80 -1.21 -10.46
N ILE A 208 -12.76 -0.35 -10.48
CA ILE A 208 -12.93 1.11 -10.39
C ILE A 208 -13.62 1.65 -11.66
N SER A 209 -13.31 1.06 -12.81
CA SER A 209 -13.96 1.40 -14.11
C SER A 209 -15.32 0.71 -14.30
N GLY A 210 -15.86 0.04 -13.28
CA GLY A 210 -17.17 -0.62 -13.33
C GLY A 210 -17.16 -2.04 -13.91
N GLY A 211 -16.01 -2.65 -14.10
CA GLY A 211 -15.88 -4.04 -14.51
C GLY A 211 -16.06 -5.04 -13.35
N ALA A 212 -16.17 -6.31 -13.69
CA ALA A 212 -16.31 -7.37 -12.70
C ALA A 212 -14.97 -7.65 -11.98
N PRO A 213 -14.99 -7.93 -10.66
CA PRO A 213 -13.81 -8.36 -9.94
C PRO A 213 -13.37 -9.75 -10.43
N SER A 214 -12.07 -9.95 -10.62
CA SER A 214 -11.47 -11.25 -10.88
C SER A 214 -10.27 -11.49 -9.96
N PRO A 215 -9.82 -12.74 -9.78
CA PRO A 215 -8.59 -13.02 -9.07
C PRO A 215 -7.43 -12.22 -9.70
N GLN A 216 -6.68 -11.50 -8.88
CA GLN A 216 -5.49 -10.81 -9.37
C GLN A 216 -4.48 -11.82 -9.90
N PRO A 217 -3.82 -11.56 -11.05
CA PRO A 217 -2.75 -12.40 -11.56
C PRO A 217 -1.72 -12.67 -10.46
N SER A 218 -1.22 -13.89 -10.39
CA SER A 218 -0.12 -14.20 -9.48
C SER A 218 1.12 -13.38 -9.88
N ALA A 219 2.06 -13.17 -8.95
CA ALA A 219 3.32 -12.46 -9.23
C ALA A 219 4.16 -13.11 -10.36
N LYS A 220 3.78 -14.31 -10.83
CA LYS A 220 4.37 -14.99 -11.98
C LYS A 220 3.82 -14.54 -13.33
N GLU A 221 2.66 -13.87 -13.34
CA GLU A 221 1.89 -13.55 -14.56
C GLU A 221 1.81 -12.03 -14.86
N GLY A 222 2.38 -11.20 -14.01
CA GLY A 222 2.36 -9.76 -14.22
C GLY A 222 3.17 -8.97 -13.19
N PRO A 223 3.40 -7.67 -13.44
CA PRO A 223 4.15 -6.83 -12.51
C PRO A 223 3.46 -6.79 -11.16
N ASN A 224 4.23 -7.01 -10.11
CA ASN A 224 3.75 -6.85 -8.74
C ASN A 224 3.49 -5.35 -8.46
N LEU A 225 2.26 -4.91 -8.71
CA LEU A 225 1.83 -3.52 -8.49
C LEU A 225 1.97 -3.06 -7.03
N GLY A 226 2.20 -3.97 -6.10
CA GLY A 226 2.54 -3.64 -4.71
C GLY A 226 3.93 -3.06 -4.52
N ALA A 227 4.82 -3.17 -5.51
CA ALA A 227 6.20 -2.69 -5.43
C ALA A 227 6.42 -1.32 -6.10
N VAL A 228 5.59 -0.96 -7.08
CA VAL A 228 5.65 0.36 -7.75
C VAL A 228 4.45 1.18 -7.29
N THR A 229 4.70 2.12 -6.42
CA THR A 229 3.62 2.82 -5.76
C THR A 229 3.26 4.14 -6.39
N THR A 230 4.20 4.87 -6.97
CA THR A 230 3.87 6.18 -7.50
C THR A 230 4.89 6.59 -8.57
N VAL A 231 4.41 6.93 -9.74
CA VAL A 231 5.18 7.54 -10.82
C VAL A 231 4.81 9.02 -10.88
N LEU A 232 5.79 9.89 -10.79
CA LEU A 232 5.64 11.33 -10.87
C LEU A 232 6.15 11.79 -12.23
N VAL A 233 5.35 12.55 -12.94
CA VAL A 233 5.67 12.99 -14.31
C VAL A 233 5.62 14.50 -14.38
N GLY A 234 6.75 15.13 -14.75
CA GLY A 234 6.84 16.54 -15.08
C GLY A 234 7.02 16.74 -16.60
N ASN A 235 6.40 17.79 -17.15
CA ASN A 235 6.51 18.22 -18.54
C ASN A 235 6.12 17.21 -19.63
N VAL A 236 5.02 16.47 -19.45
CA VAL A 236 4.46 15.62 -20.51
C VAL A 236 3.01 15.98 -20.74
N PRO A 237 2.58 16.24 -21.98
CA PRO A 237 1.16 16.24 -22.31
C PRO A 237 0.66 14.81 -22.22
N VAL A 238 0.14 14.41 -21.05
CA VAL A 238 -0.42 13.07 -20.84
C VAL A 238 -1.78 13.04 -21.50
N MET A 239 -1.87 12.34 -22.62
CA MET A 239 -3.16 12.07 -23.28
C MET A 239 -4.00 11.18 -22.33
N ALA A 240 -5.15 11.67 -21.94
CA ALA A 240 -6.12 10.93 -21.17
C ALA A 240 -6.55 9.68 -21.97
N GLY A 241 -6.38 8.49 -21.39
CA GLY A 241 -7.08 7.30 -21.87
C GLY A 241 -6.28 6.04 -22.19
N LEU A 242 -4.95 5.98 -22.07
CA LEU A 242 -4.17 4.81 -22.54
C LEU A 242 -3.02 4.44 -21.60
N TRP A 243 -3.37 4.06 -20.35
CA TRP A 243 -2.42 3.38 -19.45
C TRP A 243 -2.88 1.96 -19.17
N THR A 244 -3.12 1.23 -20.25
CA THR A 244 -3.21 -0.23 -20.28
C THR A 244 -1.84 -0.82 -20.65
N THR A 245 -1.73 -2.12 -20.71
CA THR A 245 -0.57 -2.92 -21.17
C THR A 245 0.22 -2.35 -22.36
N GLN A 246 -0.34 -1.44 -23.15
CA GLN A 246 0.33 -0.79 -24.28
C GLN A 246 1.55 0.03 -23.89
N LEU A 247 1.63 0.65 -22.71
CA LEU A 247 2.84 1.36 -22.32
C LEU A 247 3.98 0.38 -21.98
N ALA A 248 3.65 -0.76 -21.36
CA ALA A 248 4.63 -1.82 -21.15
C ALA A 248 5.15 -2.39 -22.48
N ASP A 249 4.27 -2.51 -23.48
CA ASP A 249 4.62 -2.98 -24.82
C ASP A 249 5.38 -1.94 -25.63
N GLU A 250 5.10 -0.66 -25.49
CA GLU A 250 5.87 0.42 -26.14
C GLU A 250 7.24 0.60 -25.50
N VAL A 251 7.36 0.52 -24.19
CA VAL A 251 8.64 0.52 -23.48
C VAL A 251 9.48 -0.70 -23.87
N ALA A 252 8.86 -1.88 -24.03
CA ALA A 252 9.55 -3.07 -24.52
C ALA A 252 9.99 -2.96 -25.99
N LYS A 253 9.25 -2.23 -26.82
CA LYS A 253 9.59 -2.01 -28.25
C LYS A 253 10.63 -0.91 -28.47
N SER A 254 10.78 0.03 -27.55
CA SER A 254 11.76 1.12 -27.64
C SER A 254 13.14 0.77 -27.07
N GLY A 255 13.32 -0.42 -26.52
CA GLY A 255 14.54 -0.89 -25.86
C GLY A 255 15.34 -1.93 -26.61
N GLY A 256 15.27 -1.95 -27.96
CA GLY A 256 16.13 -2.74 -28.84
C GLY A 256 17.36 -1.98 -29.25
#